data_dce765e6bad7cee3538eac29dd7f2e28
#
_entry.id   dce765e6bad7cee3538eac29dd7f2e28
#
_cell.length_a   1.000
_cell.length_b   1.000
_cell.length_c   1.000
_cell.angle_alpha   90.00
_cell.angle_beta   90.00
_cell.angle_gamma   90.00
#
_symmetry.space_group_name_H-M   'P 1'
#
loop_
_entity.id
_entity.type
_entity.pdbx_description
1 polymer ?
#
loop_
_entity_poly.entity_id
_entity_poly.type
_entity_poly.pdbx_seq_one_letter_code
_entity_poly.pdbx_strand_id
1 'polypeptide(L)'
;MGCDKATFAVDGIAMANRVAAAAREAGAEEVLMVGGPQTRAKKLEGTWKKDSFPGEGPLGGVITALKSSSHDAVVVLSCDMPFITSAVISSLIRGLNDAQATVGRTDRLNWLCAAWSKDECLPTLQSVWKRNERAVHRAAVLLDVAEVPVPAVAVRNINTPADLEPDKEPA
;
A
#
# COMPACT_ATOMS: atom_id res chain seq x y z
N MET A 1 -5.34 -14.36 16.83
CA MET A 1 -5.94 -13.05 16.52
C MET A 1 -6.98 -13.25 15.41
N GLY A 2 -8.27 -13.18 15.75
CA GLY A 2 -9.37 -13.60 14.86
C GLY A 2 -10.09 -12.44 14.15
N CYS A 3 -9.56 -11.20 14.16
CA CYS A 3 -10.23 -10.09 13.50
C CYS A 3 -9.50 -9.74 12.19
N ASP A 4 -10.27 -9.63 11.11
CA ASP A 4 -9.76 -9.23 9.81
C ASP A 4 -9.42 -7.74 9.82
N LYS A 5 -8.13 -7.40 9.81
CA LYS A 5 -7.63 -6.02 9.89
C LYS A 5 -8.27 -5.07 8.87
N ALA A 6 -8.49 -5.53 7.63
CA ALA A 6 -9.06 -4.68 6.59
C ALA A 6 -10.48 -4.20 6.92
N THR A 7 -11.24 -4.98 7.69
CA THR A 7 -12.61 -4.67 8.12
C THR A 7 -12.67 -4.09 9.53
N PHE A 8 -11.54 -3.99 10.23
CA PHE A 8 -11.50 -3.32 11.53
C PHE A 8 -11.87 -1.85 11.38
N ALA A 9 -12.79 -1.38 12.23
CA ALA A 9 -13.33 -0.02 12.12
C ALA A 9 -12.56 0.96 13.02
N VAL A 10 -12.20 2.10 12.44
CA VAL A 10 -11.71 3.29 13.13
C VAL A 10 -12.77 4.37 12.95
N ASP A 11 -13.33 4.89 14.05
CA ASP A 11 -14.46 5.84 14.05
C ASP A 11 -15.65 5.34 13.19
N GLY A 12 -15.96 4.06 13.28
CA GLY A 12 -17.08 3.44 12.56
C GLY A 12 -16.83 3.12 11.08
N ILE A 13 -15.65 3.44 10.52
CA ILE A 13 -15.29 3.21 9.12
C ILE A 13 -14.18 2.15 9.06
N ALA A 14 -14.36 1.12 8.22
CA ALA A 14 -13.33 0.11 8.01
C ALA A 14 -12.00 0.74 7.55
N MET A 15 -10.86 0.30 8.12
CA MET A 15 -9.55 0.87 7.79
C MET A 15 -9.27 0.86 6.28
N ALA A 16 -9.56 -0.25 5.60
CA ALA A 16 -9.39 -0.32 4.15
C ALA A 16 -10.26 0.69 3.38
N ASN A 17 -11.46 1.03 3.88
CA ASN A 17 -12.32 2.04 3.25
C ASN A 17 -11.78 3.46 3.49
N ARG A 18 -11.16 3.73 4.65
CA ARG A 18 -10.47 5.01 4.89
C ARG A 18 -9.31 5.20 3.90
N VAL A 19 -8.50 4.17 3.71
CA VAL A 19 -7.39 4.18 2.72
C VAL A 19 -7.95 4.37 1.30
N ALA A 20 -9.03 3.66 0.94
CA ALA A 20 -9.68 3.79 -0.36
C ALA A 20 -10.25 5.19 -0.60
N ALA A 21 -10.85 5.80 0.44
CA ALA A 21 -11.37 7.17 0.36
C ALA A 21 -10.24 8.18 0.10
N ALA A 22 -9.12 8.08 0.83
CA ALA A 22 -7.95 8.94 0.62
C ALA A 22 -7.36 8.77 -0.80
N ALA A 23 -7.35 7.53 -1.34
CA ALA A 23 -6.91 7.29 -2.71
C ALA A 23 -7.83 7.95 -3.74
N ARG A 24 -9.16 7.86 -3.58
CA ARG A 24 -10.11 8.54 -4.46
C ARG A 24 -10.00 10.06 -4.39
N GLU A 25 -9.83 10.61 -3.19
CA GLU A 25 -9.61 12.03 -2.99
C GLU A 25 -8.31 12.51 -3.67
N ALA A 26 -7.30 11.65 -3.75
CA ALA A 26 -6.07 11.89 -4.51
C ALA A 26 -6.23 11.73 -6.03
N GLY A 27 -7.42 11.37 -6.53
CA GLY A 27 -7.72 11.21 -7.94
C GLY A 27 -7.60 9.77 -8.48
N ALA A 28 -7.59 8.74 -7.61
CA ALA A 28 -7.56 7.36 -8.09
C ALA A 28 -8.86 6.99 -8.82
N GLU A 29 -8.73 6.64 -10.08
CA GLU A 29 -9.84 6.18 -10.94
C GLU A 29 -10.21 4.72 -10.66
N GLU A 30 -9.26 3.92 -10.18
CA GLU A 30 -9.42 2.52 -9.83
C GLU A 30 -8.92 2.26 -8.41
N VAL A 31 -9.69 1.51 -7.62
CA VAL A 31 -9.27 1.02 -6.30
C VAL A 31 -9.36 -0.49 -6.29
N LEU A 32 -8.22 -1.17 -6.11
CA LEU A 32 -8.11 -2.62 -6.05
C LEU A 32 -7.85 -3.07 -4.61
N MET A 33 -8.60 -4.07 -4.18
CA MET A 33 -8.40 -4.78 -2.91
C MET A 33 -7.75 -6.12 -3.20
N VAL A 34 -6.42 -6.20 -3.00
CA VAL A 34 -5.65 -7.40 -3.30
C VAL A 34 -5.61 -8.34 -2.11
N GLY A 35 -5.97 -9.59 -2.33
CA GLY A 35 -5.90 -10.66 -1.34
C GLY A 35 -7.07 -10.69 -0.34
N GLY A 36 -6.90 -11.56 0.67
CA GLY A 36 -7.96 -11.87 1.60
C GLY A 36 -9.16 -12.62 0.99
N PRO A 37 -10.15 -13.01 1.80
CA PRO A 37 -11.31 -13.73 1.30
C PRO A 37 -12.19 -12.82 0.42
N GLN A 38 -12.73 -13.35 -0.67
CA GLN A 38 -13.63 -12.61 -1.57
C GLN A 38 -14.88 -12.05 -0.87
N THR A 39 -15.28 -12.67 0.24
CA THR A 39 -16.40 -12.19 1.06
C THR A 39 -16.19 -10.77 1.61
N ARG A 40 -14.94 -10.30 1.70
CA ARG A 40 -14.60 -8.90 2.03
C ARG A 40 -15.16 -7.89 1.02
N ALA A 41 -15.21 -8.26 -0.27
CA ALA A 41 -15.70 -7.37 -1.32
C ALA A 41 -17.10 -6.81 -1.05
N LYS A 42 -17.92 -7.52 -0.26
CA LYS A 42 -19.25 -7.03 0.14
C LYS A 42 -19.22 -5.92 1.20
N LYS A 43 -18.09 -5.74 1.88
CA LYS A 43 -17.92 -4.81 3.01
C LYS A 43 -16.94 -3.68 2.72
N LEU A 44 -16.15 -3.83 1.67
CA LEU A 44 -15.07 -2.90 1.32
C LEU A 44 -15.35 -2.20 -0.01
N GLU A 45 -14.94 -0.96 -0.09
CA GLU A 45 -15.09 -0.11 -1.27
C GLU A 45 -13.93 -0.27 -2.23
N GLY A 46 -14.07 -1.14 -3.22
CA GLY A 46 -13.06 -1.41 -4.24
C GLY A 46 -13.31 -2.71 -4.97
N THR A 47 -12.61 -2.93 -6.07
CA THR A 47 -12.67 -4.17 -6.83
C THR A 47 -11.76 -5.21 -6.18
N TRP A 48 -12.32 -6.31 -5.71
CA TRP A 48 -11.53 -7.40 -5.16
C TRP A 48 -10.73 -8.13 -6.24
N LYS A 49 -9.45 -8.38 -5.97
CA LYS A 49 -8.55 -9.18 -6.79
C LYS A 49 -7.93 -10.28 -5.94
N LYS A 50 -7.94 -11.49 -6.46
CA LYS A 50 -7.23 -12.60 -5.83
C LYS A 50 -5.75 -12.34 -5.85
N ASP A 51 -5.08 -12.48 -4.70
CA ASP A 51 -3.62 -12.47 -4.67
C ASP A 51 -3.08 -13.67 -5.46
N SER A 52 -2.16 -13.42 -6.38
CA SER A 52 -1.52 -14.46 -7.19
C SER A 52 -0.54 -15.31 -6.37
N PHE A 53 -0.10 -14.79 -5.22
CA PHE A 53 0.96 -15.37 -4.38
C PHE A 53 0.58 -15.33 -2.89
N PRO A 54 -0.54 -15.93 -2.48
CA PRO A 54 -1.07 -15.81 -1.14
C PRO A 54 -0.10 -16.38 -0.10
N GLY A 55 0.24 -15.57 0.90
CA GLY A 55 1.15 -15.98 1.99
C GLY A 55 2.64 -15.96 1.66
N GLU A 56 3.04 -15.59 0.44
CA GLU A 56 4.44 -15.56 0.01
C GLU A 56 5.14 -14.20 0.24
N GLY A 57 4.55 -13.34 1.04
CA GLY A 57 5.17 -12.06 1.39
C GLY A 57 4.68 -10.87 0.57
N PRO A 58 5.10 -9.64 0.95
CA PRO A 58 4.53 -8.41 0.42
C PRO A 58 4.85 -8.16 -1.06
N LEU A 59 5.98 -8.64 -1.57
CA LEU A 59 6.34 -8.48 -2.98
C LEU A 59 5.32 -9.15 -3.91
N GLY A 60 4.77 -10.31 -3.51
CA GLY A 60 3.71 -10.99 -4.26
C GLY A 60 2.46 -10.12 -4.40
N GLY A 61 2.06 -9.45 -3.32
CA GLY A 61 0.95 -8.50 -3.32
C GLY A 61 1.19 -7.30 -4.24
N VAL A 62 2.41 -6.72 -4.22
CA VAL A 62 2.80 -5.63 -5.12
C VAL A 62 2.72 -6.07 -6.58
N ILE A 63 3.33 -7.20 -6.94
CA ILE A 63 3.27 -7.75 -8.30
C ILE A 63 1.82 -7.99 -8.74
N THR A 64 0.99 -8.52 -7.83
CA THR A 64 -0.44 -8.76 -8.13
C THR A 64 -1.19 -7.45 -8.36
N ALA A 65 -0.92 -6.41 -7.56
CA ALA A 65 -1.53 -5.08 -7.72
C ALA A 65 -1.15 -4.48 -9.09
N LEU A 66 0.14 -4.44 -9.42
CA LEU A 66 0.62 -3.91 -10.70
C LEU A 66 0.02 -4.65 -11.89
N LYS A 67 -0.01 -5.99 -11.87
CA LYS A 67 -0.61 -6.80 -12.95
C LYS A 67 -2.11 -6.59 -13.11
N SER A 68 -2.81 -6.28 -12.03
CA SER A 68 -4.27 -6.17 -12.01
C SER A 68 -4.77 -4.77 -12.35
N SER A 69 -3.91 -3.75 -12.22
CA SER A 69 -4.24 -2.36 -12.54
C SER A 69 -4.38 -2.15 -14.04
N SER A 70 -5.38 -1.36 -14.43
CA SER A 70 -5.57 -0.85 -15.80
C SER A 70 -4.71 0.39 -16.09
N HIS A 71 -4.08 0.99 -15.07
CA HIS A 71 -3.27 2.20 -15.15
C HIS A 71 -1.79 1.90 -14.96
N ASP A 72 -0.91 2.75 -15.53
CA ASP A 72 0.54 2.64 -15.32
C ASP A 72 0.96 3.16 -13.94
N ALA A 73 0.49 4.34 -13.53
CA ALA A 73 0.75 4.85 -12.19
C ALA A 73 -0.09 4.10 -11.15
N VAL A 74 0.57 3.30 -10.30
CA VAL A 74 -0.09 2.46 -9.29
C VAL A 74 0.43 2.77 -7.91
N VAL A 75 -0.44 3.21 -7.00
CA VAL A 75 -0.09 3.38 -5.59
C VAL A 75 -0.48 2.12 -4.82
N VAL A 76 0.49 1.53 -4.13
CA VAL A 76 0.28 0.38 -3.24
C VAL A 76 0.30 0.85 -1.80
N LEU A 77 -0.81 0.63 -1.11
CA LEU A 77 -1.00 1.04 0.28
C LEU A 77 -1.39 -0.16 1.15
N SER A 78 -0.84 -0.23 2.35
CA SER A 78 -1.32 -1.20 3.35
C SER A 78 -2.67 -0.77 3.91
N CYS A 79 -3.59 -1.73 4.07
CA CYS A 79 -4.92 -1.45 4.63
C CYS A 79 -4.91 -1.08 6.11
N ASP A 80 -3.80 -1.26 6.82
CA ASP A 80 -3.62 -0.93 8.23
C ASP A 80 -3.02 0.47 8.48
N MET A 81 -2.99 1.34 7.46
CA MET A 81 -2.61 2.75 7.53
C MET A 81 -3.84 3.68 7.44
N PRO A 82 -4.78 3.66 8.40
CA PRO A 82 -6.07 4.37 8.28
C PRO A 82 -5.96 5.90 8.30
N PHE A 83 -4.79 6.45 8.61
CA PHE A 83 -4.52 7.89 8.67
C PHE A 83 -3.80 8.42 7.44
N ILE A 84 -3.62 7.60 6.39
CA ILE A 84 -3.07 8.06 5.13
C ILE A 84 -3.96 9.18 4.55
N THR A 85 -3.33 10.18 3.94
CA THR A 85 -4.05 11.33 3.36
C THR A 85 -3.87 11.40 1.85
N SER A 86 -4.80 12.03 1.17
CA SER A 86 -4.72 12.32 -0.27
C SER A 86 -3.47 13.13 -0.63
N ALA A 87 -3.03 14.03 0.24
CA ALA A 87 -1.81 14.83 0.04
C ALA A 87 -0.55 13.94 -0.02
N VAL A 88 -0.44 12.95 0.87
CA VAL A 88 0.67 11.97 0.85
C VAL A 88 0.64 11.16 -0.44
N ILE A 89 -0.52 10.63 -0.82
CA ILE A 89 -0.69 9.85 -2.05
C ILE A 89 -0.31 10.67 -3.28
N SER A 90 -0.80 11.91 -3.37
CA SER A 90 -0.45 12.83 -4.47
C SER A 90 1.04 13.15 -4.52
N SER A 91 1.73 13.21 -3.39
CA SER A 91 3.18 13.43 -3.34
C SER A 91 3.95 12.23 -3.86
N LEU A 92 3.53 11.01 -3.54
CA LEU A 92 4.10 9.78 -4.10
C LEU A 92 3.93 9.73 -5.62
N ILE A 93 2.74 10.03 -6.14
CA ILE A 93 2.45 10.02 -7.57
C ILE A 93 3.32 11.04 -8.31
N ARG A 94 3.45 12.28 -7.79
CA ARG A 94 4.28 13.31 -8.40
C ARG A 94 5.75 12.91 -8.53
N GLY A 95 6.27 12.15 -7.59
CA GLY A 95 7.66 11.67 -7.64
C GLY A 95 7.92 10.66 -8.76
N LEU A 96 6.89 10.05 -9.35
CA LEU A 96 7.05 9.18 -10.53
C LEU A 96 7.45 9.93 -11.81
N ASN A 97 7.40 11.27 -11.82
CA ASN A 97 7.90 12.04 -12.97
C ASN A 97 9.43 11.91 -13.14
N ASP A 98 10.15 11.60 -12.06
CA ASP A 98 11.61 11.61 -12.02
C ASP A 98 12.19 10.24 -11.59
N ALA A 99 11.35 9.22 -11.31
CA ALA A 99 11.78 7.92 -10.84
C ALA A 99 10.79 6.81 -11.25
N GLN A 100 11.25 5.57 -11.33
CA GLN A 100 10.42 4.41 -11.65
C GLN A 100 9.45 4.05 -10.52
N ALA A 101 9.88 4.32 -9.28
CA ALA A 101 9.03 4.15 -8.10
C ALA A 101 9.32 5.23 -7.06
N THR A 102 8.35 5.47 -6.19
CA THR A 102 8.52 6.33 -5.02
C THR A 102 8.11 5.60 -3.76
N VAL A 103 8.79 5.88 -2.65
CA VAL A 103 8.50 5.26 -1.36
C VAL A 103 8.37 6.32 -0.26
N GLY A 104 7.34 6.20 0.56
CA GLY A 104 7.14 7.06 1.73
C GLY A 104 8.24 6.85 2.77
N ARG A 105 8.92 7.94 3.17
CA ARG A 105 10.00 7.94 4.15
C ARG A 105 9.61 8.68 5.42
N THR A 106 9.75 8.01 6.53
CA THR A 106 9.78 8.59 7.89
C THR A 106 11.21 8.49 8.43
N ASP A 107 11.43 7.89 9.57
CA ASP A 107 12.70 7.36 10.05
C ASP A 107 13.16 6.13 9.23
N ARG A 108 12.23 5.47 8.56
CA ARG A 108 12.43 4.30 7.70
C ARG A 108 11.61 4.39 6.42
N LEU A 109 11.92 3.54 5.44
CA LEU A 109 11.17 3.41 4.20
C LEU A 109 9.93 2.52 4.40
N ASN A 110 8.78 3.01 3.97
CA ASN A 110 7.48 2.36 4.12
C ASN A 110 7.05 1.77 2.77
N TRP A 111 7.56 0.60 2.42
CA TRP A 111 7.39 -0.04 1.10
C TRP A 111 5.95 -0.40 0.72
N LEU A 112 5.02 -0.41 1.68
CA LEU A 112 3.58 -0.49 1.44
C LEU A 112 2.90 0.87 1.59
N CYS A 113 3.65 1.95 1.38
CA CYS A 113 3.22 3.31 1.12
C CYS A 113 4.09 3.83 -0.03
N ALA A 114 3.81 3.36 -1.26
CA ALA A 114 4.69 3.54 -2.41
C ALA A 114 3.89 3.67 -3.70
N ALA A 115 4.39 4.46 -4.65
CA ALA A 115 3.86 4.51 -6.01
C ALA A 115 4.87 3.88 -6.99
N TRP A 116 4.36 3.30 -8.06
CA TRP A 116 5.11 2.48 -9.02
C TRP A 116 4.66 2.82 -10.45
N SER A 117 5.61 3.06 -11.37
CA SER A 117 5.35 2.93 -12.80
C SER A 117 5.26 1.44 -13.12
N LYS A 118 4.06 0.98 -13.47
CA LYS A 118 3.81 -0.46 -13.70
C LYS A 118 4.69 -0.99 -14.82
N ASP A 119 4.73 -0.28 -15.95
CA ASP A 119 5.39 -0.78 -17.16
C ASP A 119 6.91 -0.83 -16.97
N GLU A 120 7.49 0.06 -16.17
CA GLU A 120 8.93 0.08 -15.87
C GLU A 120 9.31 -0.91 -14.74
N CYS A 121 8.50 -1.01 -13.70
CA CYS A 121 8.84 -1.79 -12.52
C CYS A 121 8.50 -3.27 -12.64
N LEU A 122 7.35 -3.61 -13.24
CA LEU A 122 6.82 -4.97 -13.22
C LEU A 122 7.78 -6.03 -13.80
N PRO A 123 8.48 -5.79 -14.92
CA PRO A 123 9.43 -6.77 -15.46
C PRO A 123 10.55 -7.12 -14.48
N THR A 124 11.13 -6.10 -13.82
CA THR A 124 12.19 -6.27 -12.82
C THR A 124 11.69 -7.02 -11.58
N LEU A 125 10.53 -6.61 -11.03
CA LEU A 125 9.95 -7.26 -9.85
C LEU A 125 9.61 -8.75 -10.14
N GLN A 126 9.11 -9.06 -11.32
CA GLN A 126 8.85 -10.45 -11.71
C GLN A 126 10.15 -11.26 -11.90
N SER A 127 11.21 -10.64 -12.40
CA SER A 127 12.51 -11.30 -12.55
C SER A 127 13.11 -11.69 -11.20
N VAL A 128 13.09 -10.79 -10.23
CA VAL A 128 13.61 -11.07 -8.89
C VAL A 128 12.73 -12.05 -8.12
N TRP A 129 11.41 -12.00 -8.35
CA TRP A 129 10.48 -13.00 -7.81
C TRP A 129 10.83 -14.43 -8.24
N LYS A 130 11.14 -14.62 -9.53
CA LYS A 130 11.58 -15.91 -10.09
C LYS A 130 12.89 -16.40 -9.46
N ARG A 131 13.72 -15.49 -8.93
CA ARG A 131 14.94 -15.79 -8.18
C ARG A 131 14.70 -16.02 -6.68
N ASN A 132 13.45 -16.24 -6.29
CA ASN A 132 13.02 -16.52 -4.92
C ASN A 132 13.12 -15.32 -3.95
N GLU A 133 13.21 -14.07 -4.44
CA GLU A 133 13.08 -12.89 -3.59
C GLU A 133 11.62 -12.64 -3.21
N ARG A 134 11.37 -12.25 -1.97
CA ARG A 134 10.03 -12.01 -1.42
C ARG A 134 9.90 -10.63 -0.77
N ALA A 135 11.01 -9.99 -0.49
CA ALA A 135 11.05 -8.69 0.18
C ALA A 135 11.03 -7.53 -0.83
N VAL A 136 10.09 -6.60 -0.68
CA VAL A 136 9.95 -5.44 -1.58
C VAL A 136 11.23 -4.61 -1.61
N HIS A 137 11.82 -4.32 -0.44
CA HIS A 137 13.02 -3.50 -0.34
C HIS A 137 14.23 -4.08 -1.09
N ARG A 138 14.37 -5.41 -1.14
CA ARG A 138 15.44 -6.06 -1.89
C ARG A 138 15.20 -6.06 -3.39
N ALA A 139 13.94 -6.22 -3.80
CA ALA A 139 13.59 -6.13 -5.21
C ALA A 139 13.76 -4.71 -5.75
N ALA A 140 13.44 -3.70 -4.94
CA ALA A 140 13.49 -2.29 -5.32
C ALA A 140 14.93 -1.74 -5.49
N VAL A 141 15.96 -2.40 -4.95
CA VAL A 141 17.38 -2.01 -5.17
C VAL A 141 17.77 -1.99 -6.65
N LEU A 142 17.05 -2.73 -7.49
CA LEU A 142 17.29 -2.80 -8.94
C LEU A 142 16.49 -1.76 -9.75
N LEU A 143 15.78 -0.87 -9.07
CA LEU A 143 14.94 0.17 -9.66
C LEU A 143 15.48 1.55 -9.27
N ASP A 144 15.16 2.55 -10.08
CA ASP A 144 15.32 3.94 -9.67
C ASP A 144 14.15 4.33 -8.75
N VAL A 145 14.46 4.57 -7.46
CA VAL A 145 13.47 4.82 -6.41
C VAL A 145 13.74 6.14 -5.73
N ALA A 146 12.79 7.06 -5.81
CA ALA A 146 12.82 8.31 -5.05
C ALA A 146 12.14 8.17 -3.69
N GLU A 147 12.74 8.79 -2.67
CA GLU A 147 12.19 8.85 -1.32
C GLU A 147 11.32 10.10 -1.15
N VAL A 148 10.10 9.93 -0.68
CA VAL A 148 9.15 11.02 -0.43
C VAL A 148 8.95 11.15 1.08
N PRO A 149 9.37 12.26 1.71
CA PRO A 149 9.09 12.50 3.12
C PRO A 149 7.59 12.51 3.40
N VAL A 150 7.16 11.72 4.39
CA VAL A 150 5.75 11.63 4.78
C VAL A 150 5.60 11.76 6.30
N PRO A 151 4.49 12.33 6.80
CA PRO A 151 4.22 12.40 8.23
C PRO A 151 4.15 10.99 8.85
N ALA A 152 4.81 10.77 9.99
CA ALA A 152 4.81 9.47 10.66
C ALA A 152 3.39 8.97 10.99
N VAL A 153 2.49 9.88 11.37
CA VAL A 153 1.09 9.55 11.64
C VAL A 153 0.38 8.96 10.41
N ALA A 154 0.70 9.43 9.20
CA ALA A 154 0.05 8.95 7.97
C ALA A 154 0.35 7.49 7.67
N VAL A 155 1.52 7.00 8.05
CA VAL A 155 1.97 5.62 7.81
C VAL A 155 1.98 4.75 9.07
N ARG A 156 1.32 5.23 10.14
CA ARG A 156 1.17 4.48 11.39
C ARG A 156 0.27 3.27 11.17
N ASN A 157 0.80 2.08 11.43
CA ASN A 157 0.05 0.84 11.33
C ASN A 157 -0.82 0.63 12.56
N ILE A 158 -2.08 0.32 12.36
CA ILE A 158 -3.02 -0.06 13.41
C ILE A 158 -3.22 -1.58 13.35
N ASN A 159 -2.73 -2.28 14.36
CA ASN A 159 -2.84 -3.73 14.49
C ASN A 159 -3.86 -4.15 15.53
N THR A 160 -4.07 -3.31 16.55
CA THR A 160 -4.96 -3.54 17.69
C THR A 160 -5.72 -2.26 18.03
N PRO A 161 -6.85 -2.33 18.73
CA PRO A 161 -7.55 -1.15 19.23
C PRO A 161 -6.66 -0.22 20.08
N ALA A 162 -5.70 -0.77 20.82
CA ALA A 162 -4.77 0.01 21.64
C ALA A 162 -3.87 0.92 20.79
N ASP A 163 -3.59 0.57 19.52
CA ASP A 163 -2.79 1.40 18.64
C ASP A 163 -3.50 2.70 18.21
N LEU A 164 -4.80 2.83 18.51
CA LEU A 164 -5.57 4.06 18.26
C LEU A 164 -5.38 5.11 19.34
N GLU A 165 -4.93 4.71 20.53
CA GLU A 165 -4.63 5.67 21.59
C GLU A 165 -3.46 6.57 21.14
N PRO A 166 -3.53 7.90 21.39
CA PRO A 166 -2.39 8.77 21.14
C PRO A 166 -1.21 8.28 21.98
N ASP A 167 -0.01 8.29 21.37
CA ASP A 167 1.21 7.99 22.11
C ASP A 167 1.21 8.85 23.38
N LYS A 168 1.19 8.20 24.55
CA LYS A 168 1.39 8.91 25.80
C LYS A 168 2.80 9.47 25.74
N GLU A 169 2.94 10.79 25.64
CA GLU A 169 4.24 11.43 25.79
C GLU A 169 4.91 10.86 27.05
N PRO A 170 6.16 10.41 26.95
CA PRO A 170 6.90 10.02 28.14
C PRO A 170 7.01 11.25 29.05
N ALA A 171 6.51 11.09 30.26
CA ALA A 171 6.57 12.10 31.34
C ALA A 171 8.02 12.44 31.71
#